data_e0b97fc099466a2d630b9de8cf288c62
#
_entry.id   e0b97fc099466a2d630b9de8cf288c62
#
_cell.length_a   1.000
_cell.length_b   1.000
_cell.length_c   1.000
_cell.angle_alpha   90.00
_cell.angle_beta   90.00
_cell.angle_gamma   90.00
#
_symmetry.space_group_name_H-M   'P 1'
#
loop_
_entity.id
_entity.type
_entity.pdbx_description
1 polymer ?
#
loop_
_entity_poly.entity_id
_entity_poly.type
_entity_poly.pdbx_seq_one_letter_code
_entity_poly.pdbx_strand_id
1 'polypeptide(L)'
;RPNRLARSLLTGKSYMVGLVVAYLDNYFYPDVLEKLSKALQQQGYHVLIFMAAQTAKNIDNVVEEILEYQVDAIVTASVALSSELVDRCQSEGIPIVQFNRVQEQSLFSSVTTDNVKGGREVAHHLMEQGYQSFGYIAGWEGASTQRDREAGFTAALAENGFELGFRAVGNFRTG
;
A
#
# COMPACT_ATOMS: atom_id res chain seq x y z
N ARG A 1 28.87 22.38 -9.73
CA ARG A 1 27.64 21.56 -9.84
C ARG A 1 26.45 22.52 -9.85
N PRO A 2 25.48 22.40 -10.77
CA PRO A 2 24.29 23.25 -10.76
C PRO A 2 23.57 23.10 -9.43
N ASN A 3 23.15 24.22 -8.83
CA ASN A 3 22.38 24.22 -7.59
C ASN A 3 20.98 23.65 -7.90
N ARG A 4 20.59 22.55 -7.24
CA ARG A 4 19.31 21.89 -7.45
C ARG A 4 18.11 22.81 -7.14
N LEU A 5 18.23 23.66 -6.14
CA LEU A 5 17.21 24.67 -5.81
C LEU A 5 17.01 25.66 -6.97
N ALA A 6 18.10 26.12 -7.61
CA ALA A 6 18.01 26.97 -8.79
C ALA A 6 17.33 26.25 -9.97
N ARG A 7 17.56 24.95 -10.13
CA ARG A 7 16.92 24.14 -11.17
C ARG A 7 15.43 23.95 -10.90
N SER A 8 15.02 23.69 -9.65
CA SER A 8 13.60 23.54 -9.30
C SER A 8 12.81 24.82 -9.54
N LEU A 9 13.41 25.98 -9.27
CA LEU A 9 12.80 27.28 -9.57
C LEU A 9 12.58 27.52 -11.07
N LEU A 10 13.48 26.98 -11.92
CA LEU A 10 13.38 27.13 -13.38
C LEU A 10 12.43 26.11 -14.02
N THR A 11 12.34 24.90 -13.46
CA THR A 11 11.56 23.80 -14.06
C THR A 11 10.20 23.57 -13.39
N GLY A 12 9.96 24.17 -12.23
CA GLY A 12 8.80 23.90 -11.39
C GLY A 12 8.78 22.45 -10.82
N LYS A 13 9.92 21.73 -10.90
CA LYS A 13 10.05 20.34 -10.41
C LYS A 13 11.17 20.23 -9.40
N SER A 14 10.89 19.56 -8.29
CA SER A 14 11.87 19.27 -7.25
C SER A 14 12.70 18.01 -7.53
N TYR A 15 12.18 17.11 -8.37
CA TYR A 15 12.68 15.74 -8.56
C TYR A 15 12.73 14.94 -7.26
N MET A 16 11.77 15.20 -6.38
CA MET A 16 11.58 14.47 -5.13
C MET A 16 10.24 13.76 -5.13
N VAL A 17 10.22 12.54 -4.59
CA VAL A 17 9.00 11.75 -4.36
C VAL A 17 8.92 11.45 -2.88
N GLY A 18 7.81 11.82 -2.23
CA GLY A 18 7.51 11.47 -0.85
C GLY A 18 6.97 10.05 -0.77
N LEU A 19 7.50 9.26 0.15
CA LEU A 19 7.05 7.90 0.39
C LEU A 19 6.61 7.75 1.84
N VAL A 20 5.31 7.54 2.05
CA VAL A 20 4.70 7.36 3.37
C VAL A 20 4.52 5.89 3.67
N VAL A 21 5.13 5.41 4.75
CA VAL A 21 5.11 3.99 5.16
C VAL A 21 4.65 3.88 6.60
N ALA A 22 3.72 2.95 6.89
CA ALA A 22 3.21 2.77 8.25
C ALA A 22 4.11 1.90 9.13
N TYR A 23 4.78 0.91 8.56
CA TYR A 23 5.64 -0.03 9.29
C TYR A 23 6.62 -0.74 8.35
N LEU A 24 7.75 -1.18 8.91
CA LEU A 24 8.81 -1.90 8.20
C LEU A 24 9.15 -3.24 8.88
N ASP A 25 8.26 -3.74 9.74
CA ASP A 25 8.52 -4.90 10.61
C ASP A 25 8.53 -6.25 9.86
N ASN A 26 8.24 -6.25 8.56
CA ASN A 26 8.31 -7.43 7.71
C ASN A 26 9.30 -7.21 6.55
N TYR A 27 9.73 -8.31 5.93
CA TYR A 27 10.69 -8.26 4.81
C TYR A 27 10.13 -7.67 3.51
N PHE A 28 8.82 -7.59 3.37
CA PHE A 28 8.17 -7.13 2.14
C PHE A 28 8.41 -5.64 1.87
N TYR A 29 8.14 -4.78 2.87
CA TYR A 29 8.28 -3.33 2.66
C TYR A 29 9.72 -2.87 2.46
N PRO A 30 10.72 -3.33 3.22
CA PRO A 30 12.12 -2.99 2.96
C PRO A 30 12.57 -3.36 1.55
N ASP A 31 12.22 -4.54 1.04
CA ASP A 31 12.55 -4.97 -0.33
C ASP A 31 11.89 -4.09 -1.39
N VAL A 32 10.59 -3.76 -1.20
CA VAL A 32 9.85 -2.85 -2.08
C VAL A 32 10.47 -1.45 -2.07
N LEU A 33 10.78 -0.91 -0.89
CA LEU A 33 11.38 0.41 -0.74
C LEU A 33 12.73 0.49 -1.47
N GLU A 34 13.56 -0.53 -1.32
CA GLU A 34 14.84 -0.62 -2.02
C GLU A 34 14.66 -0.59 -3.54
N LYS A 35 13.78 -1.45 -4.07
CA LYS A 35 13.52 -1.56 -5.51
C LYS A 35 12.91 -0.28 -6.08
N LEU A 36 11.91 0.29 -5.40
CA LEU A 36 11.27 1.54 -5.79
C LEU A 36 12.26 2.71 -5.79
N SER A 37 13.05 2.83 -4.71
CA SER A 37 14.05 3.89 -4.60
C SER A 37 15.10 3.80 -5.72
N LYS A 38 15.60 2.59 -6.02
CA LYS A 38 16.53 2.38 -7.14
C LYS A 38 15.91 2.76 -8.49
N ALA A 39 14.66 2.34 -8.74
CA ALA A 39 13.97 2.66 -9.99
C ALA A 39 13.76 4.17 -10.16
N LEU A 40 13.34 4.87 -9.11
CA LEU A 40 13.16 6.32 -9.11
C LEU A 40 14.50 7.06 -9.29
N GLN A 41 15.57 6.62 -8.63
CA GLN A 41 16.90 7.19 -8.79
C GLN A 41 17.43 7.06 -10.22
N GLN A 42 17.16 5.94 -10.89
CA GLN A 42 17.52 5.76 -12.32
C GLN A 42 16.81 6.77 -13.23
N GLN A 43 15.63 7.25 -12.84
CA GLN A 43 14.87 8.30 -13.53
C GLN A 43 15.23 9.72 -13.05
N GLY A 44 16.22 9.85 -12.16
CA GLY A 44 16.69 11.13 -11.64
C GLY A 44 15.92 11.69 -10.45
N TYR A 45 14.98 10.92 -9.90
CA TYR A 45 14.23 11.30 -8.69
C TYR A 45 14.97 10.91 -7.41
N HIS A 46 14.69 11.63 -6.35
CA HIS A 46 15.09 11.29 -4.98
C HIS A 46 13.86 10.89 -4.16
N VAL A 47 14.03 9.93 -3.28
CA VAL A 47 12.95 9.46 -2.41
C VAL A 47 13.16 10.02 -1.00
N LEU A 48 12.14 10.66 -0.46
CA LEU A 48 12.03 11.06 0.95
C LEU A 48 11.11 10.06 1.64
N ILE A 49 11.61 9.34 2.63
CA ILE A 49 10.84 8.32 3.36
C ILE A 49 10.35 8.91 4.67
N PHE A 50 9.04 8.86 4.86
CA PHE A 50 8.35 9.30 6.07
C PHE A 50 7.66 8.12 6.72
N MET A 51 7.89 7.95 8.02
CA MET A 51 7.20 6.93 8.82
C MET A 51 5.95 7.55 9.45
N ALA A 52 4.80 6.95 9.19
CA ALA A 52 3.55 7.37 9.79
C ALA A 52 3.03 6.31 10.77
N ALA A 53 2.58 6.72 11.96
CA ALA A 53 1.79 5.82 12.79
C ALA A 53 0.43 5.54 12.12
N GLN A 54 -0.16 4.36 12.38
CA GLN A 54 -1.40 3.91 11.71
C GLN A 54 -2.67 4.68 12.13
N THR A 55 -2.55 5.89 12.64
CA THR A 55 -3.69 6.76 12.95
C THR A 55 -3.86 7.79 11.85
N ALA A 56 -5.09 8.03 11.42
CA ALA A 56 -5.39 8.99 10.35
C ALA A 56 -4.75 10.36 10.62
N LYS A 57 -4.89 10.88 11.85
CA LYS A 57 -4.31 12.17 12.23
C LYS A 57 -2.79 12.23 12.09
N ASN A 58 -2.08 11.15 12.40
CA ASN A 58 -0.63 11.11 12.23
C ASN A 58 -0.23 11.04 10.75
N ILE A 59 -0.97 10.30 9.95
CA ILE A 59 -0.75 10.20 8.51
C ILE A 59 -0.93 11.56 7.85
N ASP A 60 -2.00 12.28 8.18
CA ASP A 60 -2.28 13.60 7.64
C ASP A 60 -1.17 14.60 7.99
N ASN A 61 -0.71 14.65 9.25
CA ASN A 61 0.39 15.51 9.65
C ASN A 61 1.68 15.20 8.88
N VAL A 62 1.99 13.91 8.68
CA VAL A 62 3.18 13.48 7.93
C VAL A 62 3.09 13.91 6.46
N VAL A 63 1.90 13.82 5.85
CA VAL A 63 1.75 14.26 4.46
C VAL A 63 1.79 15.78 4.34
N GLU A 64 1.26 16.53 5.32
CA GLU A 64 1.44 17.97 5.37
C GLU A 64 2.92 18.37 5.42
N GLU A 65 3.71 17.67 6.25
CA GLU A 65 5.17 17.85 6.28
C GLU A 65 5.81 17.55 4.92
N ILE A 66 5.38 16.49 4.23
CA ILE A 66 5.88 16.13 2.90
C ILE A 66 5.60 17.25 1.88
N LEU A 67 4.42 17.88 1.94
CA LEU A 67 4.07 18.97 1.04
C LEU A 67 4.99 20.19 1.20
N GLU A 68 5.50 20.45 2.41
CA GLU A 68 6.48 21.52 2.64
C GLU A 68 7.79 21.31 1.86
N TYR A 69 8.16 20.07 1.56
CA TYR A 69 9.32 19.73 0.73
C TYR A 69 9.07 19.90 -0.78
N GLN A 70 7.86 20.33 -1.16
CA GLN A 70 7.49 20.54 -2.57
C GLN A 70 7.77 19.30 -3.45
N VAL A 71 7.37 18.12 -2.98
CA VAL A 71 7.53 16.86 -3.73
C VAL A 71 6.71 16.87 -5.01
N ASP A 72 7.22 16.21 -6.06
CA ASP A 72 6.53 16.10 -7.35
C ASP A 72 5.43 15.00 -7.34
N ALA A 73 5.49 14.08 -6.39
CA ALA A 73 4.49 13.01 -6.21
C ALA A 73 4.59 12.40 -4.79
N ILE A 74 3.52 11.76 -4.37
CA ILE A 74 3.46 11.01 -3.12
C ILE A 74 3.12 9.54 -3.41
N VAL A 75 3.87 8.63 -2.81
CA VAL A 75 3.54 7.19 -2.78
C VAL A 75 3.16 6.81 -1.35
N THR A 76 2.02 6.19 -1.18
CA THR A 76 1.58 5.69 0.13
C THR A 76 1.66 4.16 0.15
N ALA A 77 2.38 3.61 1.13
CA ALA A 77 2.55 2.18 1.31
C ALA A 77 1.76 1.70 2.53
N SER A 78 0.62 1.07 2.29
CA SER A 78 -0.30 0.54 3.31
C SER A 78 -0.85 1.56 4.32
N VAL A 79 -0.91 2.81 3.95
CA VAL A 79 -1.59 3.86 4.70
C VAL A 79 -2.85 4.33 3.96
N ALA A 80 -3.86 4.76 4.70
CA ALA A 80 -5.04 5.40 4.17
C ALA A 80 -4.96 6.91 4.45
N LEU A 81 -5.29 7.71 3.45
CA LEU A 81 -5.33 9.17 3.55
C LEU A 81 -6.76 9.64 3.90
N SER A 82 -6.88 10.75 4.61
CA SER A 82 -8.17 11.41 4.77
C SER A 82 -8.65 12.03 3.46
N SER A 83 -9.96 12.22 3.33
CA SER A 83 -10.54 12.88 2.16
C SER A 83 -10.01 14.30 1.98
N GLU A 84 -9.86 15.04 3.08
CA GLU A 84 -9.37 16.43 3.09
C GLU A 84 -7.94 16.51 2.51
N LEU A 85 -7.09 15.57 2.89
CA LEU A 85 -5.72 15.53 2.39
C LEU A 85 -5.67 15.15 0.91
N VAL A 86 -6.54 14.23 0.50
CA VAL A 86 -6.74 13.86 -0.90
C VAL A 86 -7.08 15.08 -1.74
N ASP A 87 -8.10 15.83 -1.33
CA ASP A 87 -8.56 17.02 -2.03
C ASP A 87 -7.48 18.10 -2.10
N ARG A 88 -6.71 18.26 -1.03
CA ARG A 88 -5.59 19.18 -0.98
C ARG A 88 -4.49 18.80 -2.00
N CYS A 89 -4.03 17.55 -2.01
CA CYS A 89 -3.03 17.11 -2.97
C CYS A 89 -3.52 17.28 -4.42
N GLN A 90 -4.80 17.01 -4.69
CA GLN A 90 -5.40 17.24 -6.00
C GLN A 90 -5.41 18.72 -6.38
N SER A 91 -5.78 19.60 -5.47
CA SER A 91 -5.81 21.05 -5.71
C SER A 91 -4.42 21.64 -5.96
N GLU A 92 -3.40 21.07 -5.34
CA GLU A 92 -1.99 21.44 -5.53
C GLU A 92 -1.36 20.73 -6.74
N GLY A 93 -2.10 19.85 -7.44
CA GLY A 93 -1.63 19.12 -8.61
C GLY A 93 -0.58 18.04 -8.29
N ILE A 94 -0.53 17.56 -7.05
CA ILE A 94 0.42 16.53 -6.60
C ILE A 94 -0.21 15.15 -6.76
N PRO A 95 0.27 14.31 -7.68
CA PRO A 95 -0.24 12.97 -7.88
C PRO A 95 0.08 12.06 -6.69
N ILE A 96 -0.90 11.21 -6.33
CA ILE A 96 -0.76 10.19 -5.30
C ILE A 96 -0.86 8.81 -5.94
N VAL A 97 0.06 7.92 -5.58
CA VAL A 97 0.03 6.50 -5.95
C VAL A 97 -0.10 5.66 -4.69
N GLN A 98 -1.16 4.88 -4.60
CA GLN A 98 -1.36 3.92 -3.52
C GLN A 98 -0.66 2.60 -3.85
N PHE A 99 0.18 2.13 -2.94
CA PHE A 99 0.88 0.87 -3.07
C PHE A 99 0.37 -0.17 -2.07
N ASN A 100 0.05 -1.36 -2.57
CA ASN A 100 -0.39 -2.55 -1.83
C ASN A 100 -1.78 -2.42 -1.17
N ARG A 101 -2.25 -1.24 -0.83
CA ARG A 101 -3.57 -1.00 -0.23
C ARG A 101 -4.35 -0.02 -1.08
N VAL A 102 -5.59 -0.36 -1.41
CA VAL A 102 -6.49 0.48 -2.20
C VAL A 102 -7.61 1.00 -1.30
N GLN A 103 -7.93 2.29 -1.44
CA GLN A 103 -9.14 2.90 -0.87
C GLN A 103 -10.23 2.90 -1.95
N GLU A 104 -11.38 2.28 -1.65
CA GLU A 104 -12.46 2.01 -2.60
C GLU A 104 -13.08 3.26 -3.26
N GLN A 105 -12.92 4.42 -2.65
CA GLN A 105 -13.47 5.70 -3.15
C GLN A 105 -12.40 6.65 -3.67
N SER A 106 -11.17 6.21 -3.85
CA SER A 106 -10.10 7.10 -4.27
C SER A 106 -9.97 7.17 -5.79
N LEU A 107 -9.85 8.38 -6.32
CA LEU A 107 -9.50 8.66 -7.73
C LEU A 107 -7.98 8.49 -7.99
N PHE A 108 -7.25 7.86 -7.07
CA PHE A 108 -5.82 7.69 -7.18
C PHE A 108 -5.42 6.51 -8.04
N SER A 109 -4.25 6.64 -8.65
CA SER A 109 -3.56 5.47 -9.21
C SER A 109 -3.17 4.52 -8.09
N SER A 110 -3.35 3.24 -8.30
CA SER A 110 -2.97 2.21 -7.33
C SER A 110 -2.18 1.09 -7.98
N VAL A 111 -1.26 0.52 -7.23
CA VAL A 111 -0.50 -0.68 -7.60
C VAL A 111 -0.68 -1.70 -6.50
N THR A 112 -1.36 -2.79 -6.80
CA THR A 112 -1.59 -3.90 -5.87
C THR A 112 -1.49 -5.23 -6.58
N THR A 113 -1.28 -6.30 -5.84
CA THR A 113 -1.37 -7.66 -6.37
C THR A 113 -2.84 -8.05 -6.56
N ASP A 114 -3.10 -9.01 -7.45
CA ASP A 114 -4.42 -9.64 -7.56
C ASP A 114 -4.66 -10.54 -6.35
N ASN A 115 -5.12 -9.92 -5.26
CA ASN A 115 -5.32 -10.59 -3.98
C ASN A 115 -6.47 -11.60 -4.01
N VAL A 116 -7.52 -11.36 -4.80
CA VAL A 116 -8.63 -12.30 -4.99
C VAL A 116 -8.11 -13.56 -5.66
N LYS A 117 -7.38 -13.41 -6.75
CA LYS A 117 -6.76 -14.54 -7.45
C LYS A 117 -5.79 -15.30 -6.54
N GLY A 118 -4.94 -14.59 -5.81
CA GLY A 118 -4.00 -15.19 -4.86
C GLY A 118 -4.71 -16.02 -3.78
N GLY A 119 -5.81 -15.52 -3.23
CA GLY A 119 -6.65 -16.27 -2.29
C GLY A 119 -7.23 -17.55 -2.90
N ARG A 120 -7.75 -17.46 -4.14
CA ARG A 120 -8.27 -18.62 -4.88
C ARG A 120 -7.18 -19.67 -5.14
N GLU A 121 -6.01 -19.25 -5.58
CA GLU A 121 -4.89 -20.16 -5.86
C GLU A 121 -4.46 -20.94 -4.62
N VAL A 122 -4.42 -20.29 -3.43
CA VAL A 122 -4.13 -20.96 -2.16
C VAL A 122 -5.20 -22.01 -1.83
N ALA A 123 -6.50 -21.70 -1.99
CA ALA A 123 -7.58 -22.64 -1.76
C ALA A 123 -7.46 -23.85 -2.70
N HIS A 124 -7.28 -23.63 -4.00
CA HIS A 124 -7.11 -24.70 -4.98
C HIS A 124 -5.91 -25.58 -4.66
N HIS A 125 -4.77 -24.97 -4.32
CA HIS A 125 -3.59 -25.73 -3.94
C HIS A 125 -3.86 -26.66 -2.75
N LEU A 126 -4.51 -26.18 -1.70
CA LEU A 126 -4.84 -27.01 -0.53
C LEU A 126 -5.82 -28.14 -0.89
N MET A 127 -6.81 -27.90 -1.72
CA MET A 127 -7.74 -28.94 -2.20
C MET A 127 -7.02 -29.99 -3.05
N GLU A 128 -6.11 -29.59 -3.94
CA GLU A 128 -5.27 -30.49 -4.74
C GLU A 128 -4.36 -31.37 -3.89
N GLN A 129 -3.91 -30.88 -2.71
CA GLN A 129 -3.17 -31.67 -1.73
C GLN A 129 -4.06 -32.65 -0.94
N GLY A 130 -5.37 -32.68 -1.19
CA GLY A 130 -6.32 -33.59 -0.57
C GLY A 130 -6.86 -33.16 0.79
N TYR A 131 -6.62 -31.92 1.23
CA TYR A 131 -7.20 -31.40 2.47
C TYR A 131 -8.71 -31.24 2.34
N GLN A 132 -9.44 -31.58 3.42
CA GLN A 132 -10.91 -31.58 3.49
C GLN A 132 -11.45 -30.59 4.54
N SER A 133 -10.58 -30.01 5.35
CA SER A 133 -10.94 -29.06 6.41
C SER A 133 -10.06 -27.84 6.31
N PHE A 134 -10.67 -26.65 6.30
CA PHE A 134 -10.01 -25.40 6.01
C PHE A 134 -10.23 -24.38 7.13
N GLY A 135 -9.16 -23.72 7.53
CA GLY A 135 -9.21 -22.59 8.45
C GLY A 135 -8.57 -21.36 7.83
N TYR A 136 -8.96 -20.17 8.30
CA TYR A 136 -8.43 -18.90 7.85
C TYR A 136 -8.04 -18.02 9.03
N ILE A 137 -6.78 -17.58 9.04
CA ILE A 137 -6.30 -16.56 9.98
C ILE A 137 -6.20 -15.24 9.23
N ALA A 138 -7.17 -14.38 9.48
CA ALA A 138 -7.26 -13.07 8.87
C ALA A 138 -6.21 -12.11 9.44
N GLY A 139 -5.75 -11.20 8.61
CA GLY A 139 -5.03 -10.01 9.04
C GLY A 139 -5.98 -8.93 9.56
N TRP A 140 -5.54 -7.67 9.55
CA TRP A 140 -6.41 -6.56 9.92
C TRP A 140 -7.56 -6.38 8.92
N GLU A 141 -8.79 -6.43 9.39
CA GLU A 141 -10.00 -6.43 8.55
C GLU A 141 -10.22 -5.13 7.77
N GLY A 142 -9.66 -4.01 8.23
CA GLY A 142 -9.67 -2.74 7.50
C GLY A 142 -8.74 -2.69 6.27
N ALA A 143 -7.94 -3.74 6.02
CA ALA A 143 -7.05 -3.78 4.85
C ALA A 143 -7.76 -4.41 3.64
N SER A 144 -7.80 -3.70 2.50
CA SER A 144 -8.35 -4.22 1.24
C SER A 144 -7.71 -5.54 0.83
N THR A 145 -6.38 -5.64 0.93
CA THR A 145 -5.62 -6.86 0.63
C THR A 145 -6.06 -8.07 1.44
N GLN A 146 -6.43 -7.86 2.72
CA GLN A 146 -6.96 -8.93 3.57
C GLN A 146 -8.34 -9.38 3.10
N ARG A 147 -9.26 -8.45 2.88
CA ARG A 147 -10.63 -8.75 2.42
C ARG A 147 -10.63 -9.49 1.09
N ASP A 148 -9.80 -9.04 0.14
CA ASP A 148 -9.72 -9.62 -1.19
C ASP A 148 -9.15 -11.05 -1.16
N ARG A 149 -8.11 -11.30 -0.35
CA ARG A 149 -7.55 -12.66 -0.17
C ARG A 149 -8.57 -13.60 0.46
N GLU A 150 -9.24 -13.16 1.52
CA GLU A 150 -10.28 -13.96 2.18
C GLU A 150 -11.46 -14.24 1.24
N ALA A 151 -11.94 -13.22 0.52
CA ALA A 151 -13.01 -13.37 -0.45
C ALA A 151 -12.65 -14.39 -1.54
N GLY A 152 -11.44 -14.31 -2.11
CA GLY A 152 -10.97 -15.27 -3.10
C GLY A 152 -10.87 -16.69 -2.55
N PHE A 153 -10.31 -16.84 -1.36
CA PHE A 153 -10.15 -18.14 -0.69
C PHE A 153 -11.50 -18.80 -0.41
N THR A 154 -12.41 -18.07 0.24
CA THR A 154 -13.74 -18.62 0.60
C THR A 154 -14.61 -18.89 -0.60
N ALA A 155 -14.56 -18.06 -1.65
CA ALA A 155 -15.28 -18.30 -2.89
C ALA A 155 -14.82 -19.59 -3.57
N ALA A 156 -13.50 -19.83 -3.65
CA ALA A 156 -12.98 -21.06 -4.26
C ALA A 156 -13.36 -22.31 -3.45
N LEU A 157 -13.36 -22.24 -2.13
CA LEU A 157 -13.86 -23.35 -1.29
C LEU A 157 -15.33 -23.64 -1.58
N ALA A 158 -16.20 -22.61 -1.56
CA ALA A 158 -17.64 -22.76 -1.78
C ALA A 158 -17.97 -23.35 -3.17
N GLU A 159 -17.29 -22.90 -4.22
CA GLU A 159 -17.43 -23.43 -5.58
C GLU A 159 -17.10 -24.93 -5.69
N ASN A 160 -16.27 -25.44 -4.78
CA ASN A 160 -15.87 -26.85 -4.72
C ASN A 160 -16.60 -27.64 -3.61
N GLY A 161 -17.66 -27.08 -3.00
CA GLY A 161 -18.49 -27.76 -2.01
C GLY A 161 -17.88 -27.81 -0.61
N PHE A 162 -16.88 -26.98 -0.33
CA PHE A 162 -16.27 -26.85 0.99
C PHE A 162 -16.73 -25.57 1.70
N GLU A 163 -16.72 -25.63 3.03
CA GLU A 163 -16.97 -24.48 3.89
C GLU A 163 -15.72 -24.17 4.73
N LEU A 164 -15.64 -22.92 5.17
CA LEU A 164 -14.61 -22.50 6.11
C LEU A 164 -14.97 -22.99 7.52
N GLY A 165 -14.23 -23.95 8.06
CA GLY A 165 -14.47 -24.54 9.37
C GLY A 165 -14.00 -23.68 10.54
N PHE A 166 -13.07 -22.76 10.32
CA PHE A 166 -12.51 -21.90 11.37
C PHE A 166 -12.04 -20.56 10.80
N ARG A 167 -12.30 -19.47 11.53
CA ARG A 167 -11.79 -18.13 11.23
C ARG A 167 -11.29 -17.43 12.48
N ALA A 168 -10.11 -16.87 12.44
CA ALA A 168 -9.57 -16.01 13.49
C ALA A 168 -8.95 -14.74 12.88
N VAL A 169 -8.66 -13.73 13.69
CA VAL A 169 -8.03 -12.48 13.29
C VAL A 169 -6.70 -12.32 14.03
N GLY A 170 -5.60 -12.26 13.28
CA GLY A 170 -4.23 -12.11 13.81
C GLY A 170 -3.64 -10.70 13.67
N ASN A 171 -4.31 -9.77 12.97
CA ASN A 171 -3.90 -8.37 12.76
C ASN A 171 -2.47 -8.18 12.23
N PHE A 172 -1.91 -9.16 11.52
CA PHE A 172 -0.52 -9.19 11.02
C PHE A 172 0.55 -9.01 12.11
N ARG A 173 0.25 -9.33 13.36
CA ARG A 173 1.17 -9.24 14.49
C ARG A 173 1.51 -10.62 15.02
N THR A 174 2.77 -10.80 15.35
CA THR A 174 3.24 -11.96 16.11
C THR A 174 3.05 -11.70 17.60
N GLY A 175 2.20 -12.43 18.24
CA GLY A 175 2.12 -12.47 19.70
C GLY A 175 1.08 -11.90 20.40
#